data_1e6abc2016741ca5411ad3e3e42871cc
#
_entry.id   1e6abc2016741ca5411ad3e3e42871cc
#
_cell.length_a   1.000
_cell.length_b   1.000
_cell.length_c   1.000
_cell.angle_alpha   90.00
_cell.angle_beta   90.00
_cell.angle_gamma   90.00
#
_symmetry.space_group_name_H-M   'P 1'
#
loop_
_entity.id
_entity.type
_entity.pdbx_description
1 polymer ?
#
loop_
_entity_poly.entity_id
_entity_poly.type
_entity_poly.pdbx_seq_one_letter_code
_entity_poly.pdbx_strand_id
1 'polypeptide(L)'
;MGLEPPHLSSIVIAQGTRPNRSHIIALPSRERGSVTTTSSGFRPRLCRVAALLVSLCATACSSGAAAPQQQHLTLWSGIAAGFTNDLIKRFNGALPQTHIDLQTAAGGVVVVSAVDGGQGQLGLAQSDVVYLAYRRGIERNLYPHKNLRAIAVLWVNTFYVLVRRDSPFRSIEDLKGQRVGIIRPGTSGEFSTRILLGAHGMSYADVKPIFEPTDSLVPKLGSGEIDAVFSANPLMLAAAQTLNETVPLRLLPIGRTVTNRLRGSYPFLRPVTVAANQLPGHSQPTETLGAEWLLVCSSDLSEDLVYQLTRAFFQQLPAMAREHGEAALIDPEQAPAAPIPLHAGAARYYREREILR
;
A
#
# COMPACT_ATOMS: atom_id res chain seq x y z
N MET A 1 -7.64 20.54 -27.24
CA MET A 1 -6.34 20.96 -26.73
C MET A 1 -6.15 20.22 -25.39
N GLY A 2 -5.43 19.10 -25.44
CA GLY A 2 -5.17 18.29 -24.27
C GLY A 2 -4.06 18.95 -23.46
N LEU A 3 -4.37 19.33 -22.23
CA LEU A 3 -3.36 19.76 -21.27
C LEU A 3 -2.68 18.51 -20.72
N GLU A 4 -1.41 18.32 -21.06
CA GLU A 4 -0.57 17.36 -20.37
C GLU A 4 -0.53 17.69 -18.86
N PRO A 5 -0.58 16.67 -17.99
CA PRO A 5 -0.42 16.88 -16.55
C PRO A 5 0.97 17.46 -16.28
N PRO A 6 1.14 18.33 -15.27
CA PRO A 6 2.41 18.99 -14.98
C PRO A 6 3.49 17.94 -14.73
N HIS A 7 4.62 18.09 -15.43
CA HIS A 7 5.82 17.30 -15.22
C HIS A 7 6.30 17.49 -13.78
N LEU A 8 6.29 16.42 -12.99
CA LEU A 8 6.99 16.36 -11.70
C LEU A 8 8.49 16.30 -12.00
N SER A 9 9.09 17.46 -12.27
CA SER A 9 10.50 17.60 -12.55
C SER A 9 11.33 17.20 -11.33
N SER A 10 12.36 16.44 -11.61
CA SER A 10 13.35 15.87 -10.72
C SER A 10 13.91 16.87 -9.73
N ILE A 11 13.71 16.65 -8.44
CA ILE A 11 14.47 17.33 -7.40
C ILE A 11 15.81 16.62 -7.30
N VAL A 12 16.86 17.28 -7.79
CA VAL A 12 18.25 16.89 -7.55
C VAL A 12 18.58 17.19 -6.08
N ILE A 13 18.63 16.16 -5.26
CA ILE A 13 19.16 16.26 -3.90
C ILE A 13 20.68 16.18 -4.03
N ALA A 14 21.37 17.25 -3.63
CA ALA A 14 22.81 17.34 -3.56
C ALA A 14 23.40 16.17 -2.74
N GLN A 15 24.31 15.43 -3.36
CA GLN A 15 25.07 14.35 -2.72
C GLN A 15 26.14 14.94 -1.82
N GLY A 16 25.98 14.78 -0.52
CA GLY A 16 27.04 14.96 0.47
C GLY A 16 27.72 13.62 0.77
N THR A 17 29.05 13.64 0.57
CA THR A 17 30.10 12.79 1.16
C THR A 17 30.10 11.28 0.88
N ARG A 18 31.13 10.87 0.16
CA ARG A 18 31.58 9.48 -0.01
C ARG A 18 32.18 8.95 1.30
N PRO A 19 31.95 7.70 1.68
CA PRO A 19 32.88 6.96 2.53
C PRO A 19 33.88 6.14 1.71
N ASN A 20 35.04 6.14 2.25
CA ASN A 20 36.34 5.61 1.93
C ASN A 20 36.40 4.12 1.54
N ARG A 21 37.36 3.82 0.65
CA ARG A 21 37.81 2.47 0.30
C ARG A 21 38.41 1.76 1.52
N SER A 22 38.17 0.48 1.68
CA SER A 22 39.24 -0.49 2.00
C SER A 22 38.73 -1.93 2.09
N HIS A 23 39.60 -2.81 1.56
CA HIS A 23 39.77 -4.23 1.78
C HIS A 23 38.94 -5.23 0.95
N ILE A 24 39.53 -5.50 -0.21
CA ILE A 24 39.38 -6.77 -0.93
C ILE A 24 40.27 -7.80 -0.22
N ILE A 25 39.65 -8.84 0.35
CA ILE A 25 40.35 -10.05 0.80
C ILE A 25 40.20 -11.09 -0.30
N ALA A 26 41.33 -11.44 -0.92
CA ALA A 26 41.43 -12.53 -1.89
C ALA A 26 41.42 -13.89 -1.16
N LEU A 27 40.61 -14.83 -1.66
CA LEU A 27 40.69 -16.24 -1.27
C LEU A 27 41.57 -17.00 -2.27
N PRO A 28 42.41 -17.95 -1.81
CA PRO A 28 43.37 -18.66 -2.66
C PRO A 28 42.70 -19.79 -3.47
N SER A 29 43.20 -19.91 -4.70
CA SER A 29 42.94 -21.00 -5.65
C SER A 29 43.47 -22.33 -5.12
N ARG A 30 42.66 -23.38 -5.21
CA ARG A 30 43.01 -24.76 -4.89
C ARG A 30 43.32 -25.53 -6.17
N GLU A 31 44.49 -26.07 -6.22
CA GLU A 31 45.13 -26.83 -7.30
C GLU A 31 44.36 -28.13 -7.64
N ARG A 32 44.44 -28.48 -8.93
CA ARG A 32 44.01 -29.78 -9.49
C ARG A 32 45.10 -30.82 -9.22
N GLY A 33 44.77 -31.82 -8.46
CA GLY A 33 45.57 -33.05 -8.37
C GLY A 33 45.03 -34.10 -9.33
N SER A 34 45.84 -34.47 -10.30
CA SER A 34 45.64 -35.62 -11.19
C SER A 34 46.04 -36.91 -10.45
N VAL A 35 45.19 -37.93 -10.49
CA VAL A 35 45.57 -39.30 -10.09
C VAL A 35 45.28 -40.24 -11.24
N THR A 36 46.33 -40.87 -11.66
CA THR A 36 46.49 -41.88 -12.71
C THR A 36 45.83 -43.22 -12.38
N THR A 37 45.28 -43.81 -13.40
CA THR A 37 44.79 -45.17 -13.49
C THR A 37 45.91 -46.21 -13.40
N THR A 38 45.68 -47.30 -12.65
CA THR A 38 46.31 -48.57 -12.91
C THR A 38 45.28 -49.71 -12.90
N SER A 39 45.25 -50.40 -14.01
CA SER A 39 44.49 -51.62 -14.27
C SER A 39 45.20 -52.85 -13.69
N SER A 40 44.47 -53.78 -13.12
CA SER A 40 44.88 -55.19 -13.14
C SER A 40 43.61 -56.07 -13.14
N GLY A 41 43.55 -56.88 -14.16
CA GLY A 41 42.45 -57.84 -14.40
C GLY A 41 42.61 -59.12 -13.64
N PHE A 42 41.50 -59.75 -13.42
CA PHE A 42 41.41 -61.23 -13.31
C PHE A 42 39.99 -61.70 -13.66
N ARG A 43 39.88 -62.61 -14.64
CA ARG A 43 38.75 -63.50 -14.97
C ARG A 43 39.28 -64.94 -14.71
N PRO A 44 38.45 -66.02 -14.75
CA PRO A 44 36.99 -66.24 -14.58
C PRO A 44 36.71 -67.45 -13.69
N ARG A 45 35.47 -67.85 -13.47
CA ARG A 45 34.87 -69.21 -13.72
C ARG A 45 33.52 -69.35 -12.98
N LEU A 46 32.58 -69.67 -13.82
CA LEU A 46 31.39 -70.49 -13.68
C LEU A 46 31.07 -71.18 -12.35
N CYS A 47 29.83 -71.04 -11.90
CA CYS A 47 28.97 -72.17 -11.62
C CYS A 47 27.48 -71.74 -11.67
N ARG A 48 26.73 -72.54 -12.47
CA ARG A 48 25.26 -72.55 -12.56
C ARG A 48 24.71 -73.25 -11.33
N VAL A 49 23.65 -72.66 -10.71
CA VAL A 49 22.51 -73.46 -10.20
C VAL A 49 21.30 -72.52 -10.11
N ALA A 50 20.22 -72.99 -10.71
CA ALA A 50 18.92 -72.36 -10.70
C ALA A 50 18.22 -72.59 -9.37
N ALA A 51 17.52 -71.50 -8.90
CA ALA A 51 16.37 -71.72 -8.02
C ALA A 51 15.39 -70.52 -8.25
N LEU A 52 14.26 -70.87 -8.91
CA LEU A 52 13.08 -70.03 -8.96
C LEU A 52 12.54 -69.81 -7.54
N LEU A 53 12.50 -68.60 -7.10
CA LEU A 53 11.55 -68.17 -6.08
C LEU A 53 10.91 -66.85 -6.55
N VAL A 54 9.69 -66.97 -7.09
CA VAL A 54 8.77 -65.89 -7.38
C VAL A 54 8.36 -65.33 -6.04
N SER A 55 9.00 -64.24 -5.64
CA SER A 55 8.56 -63.46 -4.52
C SER A 55 7.75 -62.27 -5.09
N LEU A 56 6.43 -62.40 -5.05
CA LEU A 56 5.48 -61.36 -5.32
C LEU A 56 5.65 -60.29 -4.26
N CYS A 57 6.55 -59.33 -4.46
CA CYS A 57 6.53 -58.09 -3.73
C CYS A 57 5.40 -57.22 -4.30
N ALA A 58 4.23 -57.37 -3.71
CA ALA A 58 3.18 -56.35 -3.82
C ALA A 58 3.75 -55.03 -3.24
N THR A 59 4.36 -54.21 -4.09
CA THR A 59 4.59 -52.81 -3.79
C THR A 59 3.22 -52.12 -3.69
N ALA A 60 2.68 -52.13 -2.47
CA ALA A 60 1.62 -51.20 -2.10
C ALA A 60 2.18 -49.79 -2.34
N CYS A 61 1.87 -49.21 -3.48
CA CYS A 61 1.94 -47.77 -3.66
C CYS A 61 0.96 -47.12 -2.66
N SER A 62 1.39 -46.94 -1.44
CA SER A 62 0.79 -45.96 -0.55
C SER A 62 1.02 -44.63 -1.21
N SER A 63 0.03 -44.19 -1.99
CA SER A 63 -0.15 -42.81 -2.35
C SER A 63 -0.39 -42.07 -1.04
N GLY A 64 0.68 -41.79 -0.33
CA GLY A 64 0.66 -40.82 0.75
C GLY A 64 0.25 -39.52 0.11
N ALA A 65 -1.02 -39.15 0.24
CA ALA A 65 -1.45 -37.79 -0.07
C ALA A 65 -0.53 -36.89 0.74
N ALA A 66 0.40 -36.21 0.06
CA ALA A 66 1.21 -35.19 0.69
C ALA A 66 0.23 -34.23 1.39
N ALA A 67 0.42 -34.02 2.68
CA ALA A 67 -0.38 -33.03 3.40
C ALA A 67 -0.38 -31.75 2.58
N PRO A 68 -1.52 -31.11 2.36
CA PRO A 68 -1.60 -29.90 1.56
C PRO A 68 -0.61 -28.89 2.13
N GLN A 69 0.38 -28.53 1.32
CA GLN A 69 1.43 -27.61 1.74
C GLN A 69 0.77 -26.26 1.97
N GLN A 70 0.87 -25.75 3.20
CA GLN A 70 0.30 -24.46 3.56
C GLN A 70 0.95 -23.36 2.73
N GLN A 71 0.14 -22.57 2.03
CA GLN A 71 0.63 -21.47 1.23
C GLN A 71 0.93 -20.26 2.14
N HIS A 72 2.17 -19.80 2.12
CA HIS A 72 2.58 -18.60 2.84
C HIS A 72 2.46 -17.36 1.95
N LEU A 73 1.78 -16.35 2.44
CA LEU A 73 1.63 -15.04 1.80
C LEU A 73 2.13 -13.94 2.73
N THR A 74 2.56 -12.83 2.15
CA THR A 74 2.92 -11.63 2.90
C THR A 74 1.98 -10.48 2.51
N LEU A 75 1.36 -9.86 3.50
CA LEU A 75 0.60 -8.62 3.36
C LEU A 75 1.45 -7.45 3.81
N TRP A 76 1.73 -6.53 2.89
CA TRP A 76 2.44 -5.29 3.17
C TRP A 76 1.49 -4.17 3.53
N SER A 77 1.77 -3.44 4.61
CA SER A 77 0.94 -2.31 5.03
C SER A 77 1.77 -1.20 5.67
N GLY A 78 1.46 0.05 5.31
CA GLY A 78 1.93 1.23 6.06
C GLY A 78 1.08 1.54 7.29
N ILE A 79 -0.05 0.82 7.47
CA ILE A 79 -0.93 0.91 8.63
C ILE A 79 -0.68 -0.31 9.49
N ALA A 80 0.05 -0.14 10.59
CA ALA A 80 0.47 -1.26 11.43
C ALA A 80 -0.53 -1.64 12.53
N ALA A 81 -1.64 -0.92 12.73
CA ALA A 81 -2.48 -1.08 13.91
C ALA A 81 -3.89 -1.58 13.59
N GLY A 82 -4.51 -2.20 14.61
CA GLY A 82 -5.94 -2.51 14.69
C GLY A 82 -6.48 -3.28 13.49
N PHE A 83 -7.00 -2.58 12.51
CA PHE A 83 -7.65 -3.15 11.33
C PHE A 83 -6.79 -4.18 10.58
N THR A 84 -5.51 -3.87 10.29
CA THR A 84 -4.65 -4.77 9.49
C THR A 84 -4.38 -6.09 10.21
N ASN A 85 -4.10 -6.03 11.52
CA ASN A 85 -3.85 -7.23 12.31
C ASN A 85 -5.11 -8.10 12.43
N ASP A 86 -6.27 -7.47 12.62
CA ASP A 86 -7.54 -8.19 12.69
C ASP A 86 -7.91 -8.80 11.34
N LEU A 87 -7.70 -8.08 10.24
CA LEU A 87 -7.88 -8.59 8.87
C LEU A 87 -7.06 -9.86 8.64
N ILE A 88 -5.77 -9.85 8.97
CA ILE A 88 -4.88 -11.00 8.82
C ILE A 88 -5.32 -12.16 9.69
N LYS A 89 -5.65 -11.90 10.96
CA LYS A 89 -6.15 -12.92 11.89
C LYS A 89 -7.40 -13.60 11.31
N ARG A 90 -8.33 -12.84 10.76
CA ARG A 90 -9.56 -13.36 10.15
C ARG A 90 -9.30 -14.15 8.87
N PHE A 91 -8.38 -13.68 8.02
CA PHE A 91 -7.97 -14.44 6.85
C PHE A 91 -7.35 -15.78 7.24
N ASN A 92 -6.40 -15.78 8.18
CA ASN A 92 -5.76 -17.00 8.65
C ASN A 92 -6.77 -17.98 9.30
N GLY A 93 -7.80 -17.46 9.98
CA GLY A 93 -8.87 -18.29 10.54
C GLY A 93 -9.84 -18.84 9.49
N ALA A 94 -10.10 -18.09 8.41
CA ALA A 94 -11.04 -18.48 7.35
C ALA A 94 -10.39 -19.39 6.28
N LEU A 95 -9.07 -19.34 6.13
CA LEU A 95 -8.32 -20.02 5.07
C LEU A 95 -7.21 -20.89 5.66
N PRO A 96 -7.53 -22.06 6.23
CA PRO A 96 -6.57 -22.88 7.00
C PRO A 96 -5.39 -23.41 6.16
N GLN A 97 -5.51 -23.43 4.84
CA GLN A 97 -4.42 -23.82 3.93
C GLN A 97 -3.54 -22.62 3.52
N THR A 98 -3.84 -21.41 4.02
CA THR A 98 -3.11 -20.19 3.73
C THR A 98 -2.68 -19.56 5.03
N HIS A 99 -1.43 -19.13 5.11
CA HIS A 99 -0.91 -18.32 6.22
C HIS A 99 -0.45 -16.98 5.70
N ILE A 100 -0.94 -15.91 6.30
CA ILE A 100 -0.62 -14.54 5.91
C ILE A 100 0.15 -13.88 7.04
N ASP A 101 1.34 -13.38 6.72
CA ASP A 101 2.20 -12.61 7.62
C ASP A 101 2.11 -11.12 7.31
N LEU A 102 2.19 -10.28 8.35
CA LEU A 102 2.28 -8.84 8.19
C LEU A 102 3.71 -8.38 8.01
N GLN A 103 3.95 -7.60 6.96
CA GLN A 103 5.16 -6.82 6.80
C GLN A 103 4.84 -5.33 6.85
N THR A 104 5.43 -4.63 7.81
CA THR A 104 5.24 -3.18 7.95
C THR A 104 6.06 -2.44 6.90
N ALA A 105 5.44 -1.50 6.20
CA ALA A 105 6.05 -0.62 5.21
C ALA A 105 6.17 0.82 5.71
N ALA A 106 7.19 1.53 5.25
CA ALA A 106 7.37 2.95 5.56
C ALA A 106 6.31 3.86 4.88
N GLY A 107 5.60 3.34 3.87
CA GLY A 107 4.53 4.06 3.16
C GLY A 107 4.04 3.28 1.93
N GLY A 108 3.03 3.82 1.27
CA GLY A 108 2.34 3.18 0.14
C GLY A 108 3.26 2.86 -1.04
N VAL A 109 4.29 3.67 -1.29
CA VAL A 109 5.28 3.43 -2.36
C VAL A 109 6.01 2.10 -2.14
N VAL A 110 6.39 1.81 -0.90
CA VAL A 110 7.04 0.52 -0.55
C VAL A 110 6.08 -0.64 -0.75
N VAL A 111 4.80 -0.46 -0.35
CA VAL A 111 3.77 -1.49 -0.51
C VAL A 111 3.60 -1.88 -1.99
N VAL A 112 3.35 -0.90 -2.87
CA VAL A 112 3.11 -1.18 -4.29
C VAL A 112 4.33 -1.77 -4.98
N SER A 113 5.53 -1.33 -4.60
CA SER A 113 6.78 -1.88 -5.13
C SER A 113 7.02 -3.32 -4.67
N ALA A 114 6.71 -3.64 -3.41
CA ALA A 114 6.85 -4.99 -2.87
C ALA A 114 5.88 -5.98 -3.54
N VAL A 115 4.63 -5.55 -3.78
CA VAL A 115 3.61 -6.40 -4.43
C VAL A 115 3.96 -6.61 -5.91
N ASP A 116 4.32 -5.55 -6.64
CA ASP A 116 4.69 -5.66 -8.06
C ASP A 116 5.98 -6.46 -8.27
N GLY A 117 6.95 -6.31 -7.37
CA GLY A 117 8.25 -7.00 -7.40
C GLY A 117 8.24 -8.42 -6.82
N GLY A 118 7.09 -8.95 -6.41
CA GLY A 118 6.96 -10.33 -5.89
C GLY A 118 7.49 -10.55 -4.47
N GLN A 119 7.86 -9.48 -3.76
CA GLN A 119 8.30 -9.55 -2.36
C GLN A 119 7.13 -9.72 -1.38
N GLY A 120 5.92 -9.49 -1.85
CA GLY A 120 4.68 -9.69 -1.13
C GLY A 120 3.54 -9.97 -2.09
N GLN A 121 2.52 -10.65 -1.62
CA GLN A 121 1.41 -11.05 -2.47
C GLN A 121 0.18 -10.18 -2.27
N LEU A 122 0.09 -9.53 -1.11
CA LEU A 122 -1.03 -8.66 -0.73
C LEU A 122 -0.49 -7.30 -0.25
N GLY A 123 -1.31 -6.27 -0.38
CA GLY A 123 -0.97 -4.94 0.10
C GLY A 123 -2.17 -4.09 0.48
N LEU A 124 -1.99 -3.22 1.48
CA LEU A 124 -2.91 -2.13 1.79
C LEU A 124 -2.23 -0.82 1.41
N ALA A 125 -2.77 -0.13 0.42
CA ALA A 125 -2.23 1.14 -0.06
C ALA A 125 -3.32 2.08 -0.54
N GLN A 126 -3.05 3.37 -0.50
CA GLN A 126 -3.99 4.39 -0.96
C GLN A 126 -4.02 4.48 -2.48
N SER A 127 -5.17 4.76 -3.04
CA SER A 127 -5.48 4.71 -4.47
C SER A 127 -4.65 5.67 -5.33
N ASP A 128 -4.16 6.77 -4.77
CA ASP A 128 -3.25 7.71 -5.45
C ASP A 128 -1.93 7.04 -5.82
N VAL A 129 -1.28 6.41 -4.83
CA VAL A 129 -0.03 5.67 -5.02
C VAL A 129 -0.23 4.47 -5.94
N VAL A 130 -1.29 3.69 -5.70
CA VAL A 130 -1.60 2.48 -6.49
C VAL A 130 -1.84 2.83 -7.96
N TYR A 131 -2.68 3.86 -8.22
CA TYR A 131 -3.01 4.29 -9.58
C TYR A 131 -1.79 4.80 -10.34
N LEU A 132 -1.01 5.68 -9.71
CA LEU A 132 0.16 6.26 -10.36
C LEU A 132 1.24 5.21 -10.60
N ALA A 133 1.50 4.31 -9.64
CA ALA A 133 2.41 3.20 -9.81
C ALA A 133 1.97 2.31 -11.00
N TYR A 134 0.69 1.93 -11.05
CA TYR A 134 0.14 1.10 -12.12
C TYR A 134 0.21 1.77 -13.51
N ARG A 135 -0.05 3.08 -13.58
CA ARG A 135 -0.15 3.81 -14.86
C ARG A 135 1.20 4.20 -15.45
N ARG A 136 2.14 4.66 -14.65
CA ARG A 136 3.39 5.28 -15.13
C ARG A 136 4.63 4.99 -14.30
N GLY A 137 4.51 4.22 -13.23
CA GLY A 137 5.55 4.08 -12.22
C GLY A 137 5.48 5.20 -11.16
N ILE A 138 6.28 5.05 -10.12
CA ILE A 138 6.26 5.96 -8.97
C ILE A 138 7.67 6.17 -8.41
N GLU A 139 7.96 7.38 -7.95
CA GLU A 139 9.24 7.79 -7.38
C GLU A 139 10.42 7.50 -8.32
N ARG A 140 11.38 6.71 -7.87
CA ARG A 140 12.57 6.32 -8.66
C ARG A 140 12.29 5.19 -9.65
N ASN A 141 11.18 4.48 -9.48
CA ASN A 141 10.76 3.42 -10.38
C ASN A 141 9.70 3.96 -11.35
N LEU A 142 10.15 4.45 -12.51
CA LEU A 142 9.29 5.04 -13.54
C LEU A 142 8.66 4.00 -14.49
N TYR A 143 8.84 2.70 -14.20
CA TYR A 143 8.17 1.64 -14.97
C TYR A 143 6.80 1.34 -14.35
N PRO A 144 5.73 1.23 -15.18
CA PRO A 144 4.41 0.89 -14.69
C PRO A 144 4.37 -0.46 -13.97
N HIS A 145 3.82 -0.47 -12.77
CA HIS A 145 3.67 -1.65 -11.91
C HIS A 145 2.47 -2.49 -12.38
N LYS A 146 2.67 -3.28 -13.43
CA LYS A 146 1.57 -4.00 -14.13
C LYS A 146 1.13 -5.28 -13.44
N ASN A 147 1.86 -5.75 -12.43
CA ASN A 147 1.46 -6.91 -11.63
C ASN A 147 0.46 -6.55 -10.52
N LEU A 148 0.20 -5.27 -10.29
CA LEU A 148 -0.81 -4.85 -9.32
C LEU A 148 -2.23 -5.15 -9.81
N ARG A 149 -3.05 -5.74 -8.92
CA ARG A 149 -4.50 -5.92 -9.10
C ARG A 149 -5.23 -5.47 -7.84
N ALA A 150 -6.43 -4.94 -8.00
CA ALA A 150 -7.28 -4.63 -6.87
C ALA A 150 -8.09 -5.85 -6.45
N ILE A 151 -8.27 -6.02 -5.15
CA ILE A 151 -9.25 -6.93 -4.56
C ILE A 151 -10.50 -6.14 -4.19
N ALA A 152 -10.35 -5.02 -3.45
CA ALA A 152 -11.45 -4.19 -3.00
C ALA A 152 -11.02 -2.74 -2.77
N VAL A 153 -11.92 -1.82 -3.06
CA VAL A 153 -11.94 -0.49 -2.45
C VAL A 153 -12.43 -0.64 -1.02
N LEU A 154 -11.74 0.02 -0.08
CA LEU A 154 -12.06 -0.02 1.34
C LEU A 154 -12.81 1.26 1.74
N TRP A 155 -12.15 2.21 2.36
CA TRP A 155 -12.75 3.48 2.77
C TRP A 155 -12.03 4.67 2.16
N VAL A 156 -12.63 5.85 2.24
CA VAL A 156 -12.03 7.08 1.75
C VAL A 156 -11.27 7.79 2.87
N ASN A 157 -10.00 8.04 2.67
CA ASN A 157 -9.22 8.95 3.49
C ASN A 157 -9.47 10.39 3.06
N THR A 158 -10.05 11.17 3.94
CA THR A 158 -10.34 12.58 3.70
C THR A 158 -9.08 13.43 3.83
N PHE A 159 -8.87 14.35 2.90
CA PHE A 159 -7.79 15.33 2.97
C PHE A 159 -8.20 16.50 3.84
N TYR A 160 -7.33 16.85 4.77
CA TYR A 160 -7.49 17.99 5.66
C TYR A 160 -6.35 18.98 5.43
N VAL A 161 -6.71 20.25 5.24
CA VAL A 161 -5.75 21.36 5.28
C VAL A 161 -6.12 22.21 6.49
N LEU A 162 -5.32 22.12 7.54
CA LEU A 162 -5.57 22.73 8.82
C LEU A 162 -4.69 23.97 9.02
N VAL A 163 -5.28 25.04 9.52
CA VAL A 163 -4.60 26.26 9.96
C VAL A 163 -5.17 26.70 11.30
N ARG A 164 -4.45 27.54 12.04
CA ARG A 164 -5.04 28.20 13.21
C ARG A 164 -6.14 29.16 12.75
N ARG A 165 -7.21 29.27 13.53
CA ARG A 165 -8.36 30.13 13.20
C ARG A 165 -8.02 31.62 13.19
N ASP A 166 -7.10 32.04 14.04
CA ASP A 166 -6.60 33.41 14.14
C ASP A 166 -5.66 33.79 12.98
N SER A 167 -5.18 32.83 12.21
CA SER A 167 -4.35 33.07 11.03
C SER A 167 -5.12 33.82 9.92
N PRO A 168 -4.45 34.59 9.05
CA PRO A 168 -5.08 35.26 7.92
C PRO A 168 -5.48 34.32 6.78
N PHE A 169 -5.04 33.05 6.79
CA PHE A 169 -5.19 32.12 5.68
C PHE A 169 -6.65 31.67 5.51
N ARG A 170 -7.16 31.76 4.28
CA ARG A 170 -8.53 31.41 3.90
C ARG A 170 -8.59 30.42 2.75
N SER A 171 -7.51 30.30 1.99
CA SER A 171 -7.34 29.41 0.84
C SER A 171 -5.97 28.73 0.88
N ILE A 172 -5.76 27.72 0.02
CA ILE A 172 -4.48 27.04 -0.11
C ILE A 172 -3.43 27.97 -0.72
N GLU A 173 -3.84 28.88 -1.61
CA GLU A 173 -2.96 29.86 -2.24
C GLU A 173 -2.35 30.84 -1.23
N ASP A 174 -3.03 31.13 -0.11
CA ASP A 174 -2.54 31.97 0.96
C ASP A 174 -1.32 31.37 1.69
N LEU A 175 -1.08 30.06 1.49
CA LEU A 175 0.04 29.35 2.11
C LEU A 175 1.36 29.57 1.36
N LYS A 176 1.38 30.38 0.31
CA LYS A 176 2.61 30.72 -0.42
C LYS A 176 3.61 31.40 0.50
N GLY A 177 4.85 30.85 0.54
CA GLY A 177 5.92 31.31 1.43
C GLY A 177 5.79 30.87 2.89
N GLN A 178 4.72 30.19 3.28
CA GLN A 178 4.44 29.77 4.65
C GLN A 178 5.10 28.42 5.00
N ARG A 179 5.22 28.13 6.30
CA ARG A 179 5.72 26.87 6.83
C ARG A 179 4.60 25.83 6.81
N VAL A 180 4.73 24.85 5.94
CA VAL A 180 3.69 23.85 5.72
C VAL A 180 4.17 22.49 6.24
N GLY A 181 3.50 22.01 7.26
CA GLY A 181 3.71 20.68 7.81
C GLY A 181 3.13 19.60 6.90
N ILE A 182 3.96 18.64 6.55
CA ILE A 182 3.65 17.56 5.61
C ILE A 182 4.16 16.26 6.20
N ILE A 183 3.42 15.19 6.02
CA ILE A 183 3.89 13.86 6.41
C ILE A 183 5.14 13.46 5.58
N ARG A 184 5.93 12.54 6.10
CA ARG A 184 7.21 12.14 5.48
C ARG A 184 7.09 11.77 4.00
N PRO A 185 8.14 12.06 3.19
CA PRO A 185 8.21 11.65 1.79
C PRO A 185 8.02 10.14 1.60
N GLY A 186 7.42 9.75 0.48
CA GLY A 186 7.12 8.34 0.15
C GLY A 186 5.85 7.80 0.79
N THR A 187 5.11 8.63 1.51
CA THR A 187 3.78 8.30 2.02
C THR A 187 2.69 8.81 1.07
N SER A 188 1.51 8.17 1.11
CA SER A 188 0.36 8.63 0.32
C SER A 188 -0.06 10.05 0.68
N GLY A 189 -0.01 10.44 1.96
CA GLY A 189 -0.36 11.80 2.38
C GLY A 189 0.57 12.87 1.82
N GLU A 190 1.87 12.59 1.71
CA GLU A 190 2.83 13.47 1.04
C GLU A 190 2.53 13.56 -0.47
N PHE A 191 2.22 12.43 -1.09
CA PHE A 191 1.85 12.36 -2.49
C PHE A 191 0.60 13.21 -2.80
N SER A 192 -0.43 13.06 -1.98
CA SER A 192 -1.67 13.85 -2.07
C SER A 192 -1.42 15.34 -1.88
N THR A 193 -0.49 15.72 -1.00
CA THR A 193 -0.11 17.12 -0.81
C THR A 193 0.49 17.72 -2.08
N ARG A 194 1.37 16.99 -2.78
CA ARG A 194 1.92 17.45 -4.08
C ARG A 194 0.82 17.65 -5.13
N ILE A 195 -0.12 16.72 -5.21
CA ILE A 195 -1.27 16.83 -6.13
C ILE A 195 -2.11 18.05 -5.81
N LEU A 196 -2.41 18.30 -4.53
CA LEU A 196 -3.21 19.44 -4.11
C LEU A 196 -2.51 20.77 -4.38
N LEU A 197 -1.23 20.90 -4.01
CA LEU A 197 -0.46 22.10 -4.31
C LEU A 197 -0.41 22.35 -5.82
N GLY A 198 -0.12 21.34 -6.62
CA GLY A 198 -0.11 21.45 -8.08
C GLY A 198 -1.46 21.88 -8.67
N ALA A 199 -2.57 21.45 -8.10
CA ALA A 199 -3.90 21.87 -8.50
C ALA A 199 -4.20 23.35 -8.21
N HIS A 200 -3.49 23.93 -7.26
CA HIS A 200 -3.53 25.37 -6.92
C HIS A 200 -2.39 26.17 -7.58
N GLY A 201 -1.69 25.55 -8.58
CA GLY A 201 -0.59 26.22 -9.28
C GLY A 201 0.66 26.40 -8.41
N MET A 202 0.83 25.60 -7.37
CA MET A 202 1.90 25.65 -6.40
C MET A 202 2.71 24.35 -6.39
N SER A 203 3.90 24.44 -5.82
CA SER A 203 4.81 23.31 -5.59
C SER A 203 5.50 23.47 -4.23
N TYR A 204 6.37 22.57 -3.87
CA TYR A 204 7.22 22.73 -2.67
C TYR A 204 8.19 23.92 -2.75
N ALA A 205 8.48 24.45 -3.95
CA ALA A 205 9.27 25.69 -4.09
C ALA A 205 8.49 26.94 -3.70
N ASP A 206 7.15 26.85 -3.67
CA ASP A 206 6.28 27.98 -3.32
C ASP A 206 5.93 28.03 -1.83
N VAL A 207 6.30 27.02 -1.04
CA VAL A 207 6.08 26.96 0.40
C VAL A 207 7.40 26.62 1.11
N LYS A 208 7.40 26.61 2.44
CA LYS A 208 8.51 26.08 3.26
C LYS A 208 8.06 24.73 3.82
N PRO A 209 8.31 23.60 3.11
CA PRO A 209 7.83 22.30 3.54
C PRO A 209 8.60 21.81 4.76
N ILE A 210 7.88 21.34 5.77
CA ILE A 210 8.41 20.75 6.99
C ILE A 210 7.89 19.31 7.06
N PHE A 211 8.78 18.34 6.81
CA PHE A 211 8.43 16.93 6.78
C PHE A 211 8.56 16.30 8.16
N GLU A 212 7.45 15.84 8.72
CA GLU A 212 7.37 15.30 10.07
C GLU A 212 6.50 14.04 10.15
N PRO A 213 6.65 13.24 11.21
CA PRO A 213 5.66 12.22 11.55
C PRO A 213 4.28 12.85 11.83
N THR A 214 3.23 12.07 11.59
CA THR A 214 1.83 12.52 11.77
C THR A 214 1.56 13.07 13.17
N ASP A 215 2.12 12.44 14.20
CA ASP A 215 1.89 12.77 15.60
C ASP A 215 2.52 14.10 16.05
N SER A 216 3.56 14.57 15.36
CA SER A 216 4.21 15.86 15.67
C SER A 216 3.61 17.05 14.93
N LEU A 217 2.88 16.84 13.83
CA LEU A 217 2.37 17.91 12.97
C LEU A 217 1.33 18.81 13.68
N VAL A 218 0.36 18.21 14.39
CA VAL A 218 -0.68 18.96 15.09
C VAL A 218 -0.13 19.75 16.27
N PRO A 219 0.71 19.20 17.15
CA PRO A 219 1.41 19.98 18.17
C PRO A 219 2.20 21.17 17.60
N LYS A 220 2.93 20.99 16.50
CA LYS A 220 3.68 22.08 15.85
C LYS A 220 2.79 23.16 15.25
N LEU A 221 1.60 22.79 14.77
CA LEU A 221 0.60 23.80 14.36
C LEU A 221 0.12 24.62 15.58
N GLY A 222 -0.11 23.94 16.70
CA GLY A 222 -0.52 24.58 17.95
C GLY A 222 0.52 25.55 18.49
N SER A 223 1.80 25.16 18.54
CA SER A 223 2.91 26.01 18.99
C SER A 223 3.25 27.15 18.04
N GLY A 224 2.76 27.08 16.80
CA GLY A 224 3.09 28.06 15.75
C GLY A 224 4.45 27.84 15.10
N GLU A 225 5.05 26.66 15.27
CA GLU A 225 6.26 26.25 14.52
C GLU A 225 5.96 26.06 13.05
N ILE A 226 4.74 25.65 12.71
CA ILE A 226 4.22 25.57 11.34
C ILE A 226 2.92 26.36 11.22
N ASP A 227 2.61 26.80 10.01
CA ASP A 227 1.48 27.69 9.72
C ASP A 227 0.27 26.92 9.20
N ALA A 228 0.50 25.80 8.55
CA ALA A 228 -0.54 24.89 8.04
C ALA A 228 -0.09 23.44 8.13
N VAL A 229 -1.06 22.51 8.15
CA VAL A 229 -0.83 21.06 8.03
C VAL A 229 -1.65 20.52 6.88
N PHE A 230 -0.99 19.73 6.01
CA PHE A 230 -1.66 18.88 5.03
C PHE A 230 -1.66 17.43 5.51
N SER A 231 -2.82 16.80 5.52
CA SER A 231 -2.94 15.40 5.91
C SER A 231 -4.12 14.71 5.22
N ALA A 232 -3.97 13.40 5.00
CA ALA A 232 -5.03 12.49 4.60
C ALA A 232 -5.15 11.34 5.63
N ASN A 233 -5.02 11.65 6.93
CA ASN A 233 -5.02 10.65 7.98
C ASN A 233 -6.14 10.95 9.00
N PRO A 234 -7.07 9.99 9.26
CA PRO A 234 -8.13 10.14 10.27
C PRO A 234 -7.60 10.49 11.67
N LEU A 235 -6.42 9.95 12.05
CA LEU A 235 -5.78 10.26 13.34
C LEU A 235 -5.43 11.75 13.46
N MET A 236 -5.18 12.42 12.34
CA MET A 236 -4.92 13.86 12.31
C MET A 236 -6.16 14.65 12.74
N LEU A 237 -7.35 14.23 12.31
CA LEU A 237 -8.59 14.90 12.71
C LEU A 237 -8.82 14.74 14.23
N ALA A 238 -8.61 13.57 14.79
CA ALA A 238 -8.73 13.33 16.23
C ALA A 238 -7.74 14.19 17.03
N ALA A 239 -6.47 14.25 16.60
CA ALA A 239 -5.47 15.10 17.22
C ALA A 239 -5.84 16.60 17.08
N ALA A 240 -6.38 17.02 15.93
CA ALA A 240 -6.85 18.37 15.71
C ALA A 240 -8.07 18.72 16.58
N GLN A 241 -8.98 17.78 16.84
CA GLN A 241 -10.10 17.97 17.75
C GLN A 241 -9.61 18.25 19.17
N THR A 242 -8.65 17.45 19.65
CA THR A 242 -8.02 17.66 20.97
C THR A 242 -7.30 19.00 21.07
N LEU A 243 -6.48 19.35 20.06
CA LEU A 243 -5.79 20.65 20.04
C LEU A 243 -6.78 21.82 19.99
N ASN A 244 -7.87 21.68 19.25
CA ASN A 244 -8.86 22.75 19.04
C ASN A 244 -9.58 23.17 20.34
N GLU A 245 -9.50 22.40 21.43
CA GLU A 245 -9.99 22.79 22.76
C GLU A 245 -9.18 23.98 23.32
N THR A 246 -7.90 24.07 22.98
CA THR A 246 -6.99 25.13 23.49
C THR A 246 -6.55 26.11 22.39
N VAL A 247 -6.36 25.63 21.19
CA VAL A 247 -5.94 26.40 20.01
C VAL A 247 -6.99 26.25 18.91
N PRO A 248 -7.90 27.23 18.71
CA PRO A 248 -8.93 27.11 17.69
C PRO A 248 -8.37 26.93 16.28
N LEU A 249 -8.83 25.90 15.59
CA LEU A 249 -8.40 25.53 14.25
C LEU A 249 -9.48 25.86 13.20
N ARG A 250 -9.05 25.89 11.94
CA ARG A 250 -9.89 26.03 10.75
C ARG A 250 -9.44 25.03 9.69
N LEU A 251 -10.42 24.44 8.99
CA LEU A 251 -10.20 23.74 7.73
C LEU A 251 -10.21 24.73 6.57
N LEU A 252 -9.20 24.66 5.72
CA LEU A 252 -9.25 25.34 4.42
C LEU A 252 -9.98 24.45 3.40
N PRO A 253 -10.92 25.02 2.63
CA PRO A 253 -11.66 24.27 1.63
C PRO A 253 -10.78 23.96 0.41
N ILE A 254 -11.00 22.80 -0.20
CA ILE A 254 -10.58 22.51 -1.57
C ILE A 254 -11.79 22.83 -2.46
N GLY A 255 -11.73 23.97 -3.13
CA GLY A 255 -12.88 24.48 -3.87
C GLY A 255 -13.38 23.52 -4.96
N ARG A 256 -14.68 23.55 -5.23
CA ARG A 256 -15.37 22.66 -6.19
C ARG A 256 -14.76 22.68 -7.59
N THR A 257 -14.30 23.82 -8.08
CA THR A 257 -13.61 23.96 -9.37
C THR A 257 -12.32 23.14 -9.41
N VAL A 258 -11.53 23.22 -8.34
CA VAL A 258 -10.28 22.45 -8.20
C VAL A 258 -10.58 20.95 -8.11
N THR A 259 -11.56 20.59 -7.30
CA THR A 259 -12.04 19.19 -7.16
C THR A 259 -12.44 18.58 -8.51
N ASN A 260 -13.26 19.29 -9.30
CA ASN A 260 -13.71 18.80 -10.61
C ASN A 260 -12.55 18.65 -11.61
N ARG A 261 -11.62 19.60 -11.62
CA ARG A 261 -10.42 19.53 -12.45
C ARG A 261 -9.53 18.34 -12.07
N LEU A 262 -9.30 18.13 -10.78
CA LEU A 262 -8.48 17.03 -10.28
C LEU A 262 -9.10 15.67 -10.61
N ARG A 263 -10.42 15.51 -10.48
CA ARG A 263 -11.10 14.26 -10.82
C ARG A 263 -10.95 13.87 -12.29
N GLY A 264 -10.89 14.84 -13.20
CA GLY A 264 -10.62 14.57 -14.61
C GLY A 264 -9.24 13.98 -14.87
N SER A 265 -8.24 14.36 -14.07
CA SER A 265 -6.85 13.87 -14.18
C SER A 265 -6.54 12.69 -13.27
N TYR A 266 -7.26 12.57 -12.16
CA TYR A 266 -7.01 11.59 -11.10
C TYR A 266 -8.33 10.90 -10.70
N PRO A 267 -8.72 9.82 -11.38
CA PRO A 267 -10.01 9.15 -11.19
C PRO A 267 -10.17 8.50 -9.82
N PHE A 268 -9.10 8.38 -9.06
CA PHE A 268 -9.08 7.87 -7.69
C PHE A 268 -9.50 8.91 -6.64
N LEU A 269 -9.64 10.19 -7.00
CA LEU A 269 -10.05 11.22 -6.06
C LEU A 269 -11.57 11.29 -5.94
N ARG A 270 -12.04 11.32 -4.70
CA ARG A 270 -13.47 11.43 -4.37
C ARG A 270 -13.77 12.81 -3.76
N PRO A 271 -14.86 13.47 -4.16
CA PRO A 271 -15.36 14.63 -3.41
C PRO A 271 -15.82 14.18 -2.03
N VAL A 272 -15.41 14.92 -1.02
CA VAL A 272 -15.81 14.68 0.37
C VAL A 272 -16.28 15.99 0.97
N THR A 273 -17.32 15.92 1.80
CA THR A 273 -17.76 17.03 2.62
C THR A 273 -17.46 16.71 4.08
N VAL A 274 -16.56 17.45 4.68
CA VAL A 274 -16.36 17.42 6.14
C VAL A 274 -17.57 18.10 6.77
N ALA A 275 -18.32 17.38 7.58
CA ALA A 275 -19.55 17.89 8.18
C ALA A 275 -19.25 19.06 9.15
N ALA A 276 -20.25 19.91 9.33
CA ALA A 276 -20.22 20.94 10.37
C ALA A 276 -19.96 20.28 11.74
N ASN A 277 -19.24 21.00 12.60
CA ASN A 277 -18.92 20.58 13.97
C ASN A 277 -18.00 19.35 14.12
N GLN A 278 -17.42 18.84 13.04
CA GLN A 278 -16.33 17.86 13.16
C GLN A 278 -15.08 18.44 13.84
N LEU A 279 -14.86 19.75 13.70
CA LEU A 279 -13.98 20.51 14.60
C LEU A 279 -14.83 21.47 15.42
N PRO A 280 -14.67 21.55 16.74
CA PRO A 280 -15.41 22.51 17.58
C PRO A 280 -15.32 23.93 17.03
N GLY A 281 -16.48 24.59 16.87
CA GLY A 281 -16.59 25.92 16.29
C GLY A 281 -16.41 26.02 14.77
N HIS A 282 -16.36 24.89 14.07
CA HIS A 282 -16.44 24.81 12.62
C HIS A 282 -17.91 24.60 12.21
N SER A 283 -18.66 25.69 12.09
CA SER A 283 -20.12 25.68 11.98
C SER A 283 -20.64 25.37 10.57
N GLN A 284 -19.78 25.37 9.56
CA GLN A 284 -20.18 25.15 8.16
C GLN A 284 -19.52 23.89 7.60
N PRO A 285 -20.24 23.13 6.75
CA PRO A 285 -19.60 22.02 6.02
C PRO A 285 -18.44 22.53 5.16
N THR A 286 -17.35 21.78 5.07
CA THR A 286 -16.19 22.12 4.24
C THR A 286 -16.03 21.09 3.12
N GLU A 287 -16.06 21.57 1.88
CA GLU A 287 -15.76 20.73 0.71
C GLU A 287 -14.27 20.43 0.64
N THR A 288 -13.94 19.17 0.42
CA THR A 288 -12.59 18.67 0.28
C THR A 288 -12.56 17.48 -0.68
N LEU A 289 -11.44 16.81 -0.72
CA LEU A 289 -11.20 15.58 -1.48
C LEU A 289 -10.80 14.46 -0.53
N GLY A 290 -10.88 13.24 -1.05
CA GLY A 290 -10.30 12.09 -0.42
C GLY A 290 -9.73 11.13 -1.46
N ALA A 291 -8.92 10.20 -1.00
CA ALA A 291 -8.44 9.05 -1.77
C ALA A 291 -8.79 7.77 -1.04
N GLU A 292 -9.17 6.76 -1.82
CA GLU A 292 -9.60 5.49 -1.28
C GLU A 292 -8.41 4.65 -0.78
N TRP A 293 -8.59 3.90 0.28
CA TRP A 293 -7.74 2.77 0.60
C TRP A 293 -8.15 1.56 -0.23
N LEU A 294 -7.16 0.81 -0.67
CA LEU A 294 -7.35 -0.39 -1.48
C LEU A 294 -6.68 -1.59 -0.80
N LEU A 295 -7.36 -2.72 -0.85
CA LEU A 295 -6.72 -4.02 -0.74
C LEU A 295 -6.29 -4.43 -2.14
N VAL A 296 -4.99 -4.59 -2.33
CA VAL A 296 -4.38 -4.97 -3.61
C VAL A 296 -3.65 -6.29 -3.50
N CYS A 297 -3.40 -6.93 -4.63
CA CYS A 297 -2.62 -8.17 -4.69
C CYS A 297 -1.75 -8.23 -5.96
N SER A 298 -0.85 -9.21 -5.99
CA SER A 298 -0.14 -9.60 -7.21
C SER A 298 -1.08 -10.27 -8.20
N SER A 299 -0.90 -9.97 -9.50
CA SER A 299 -1.59 -10.67 -10.59
C SER A 299 -1.26 -12.16 -10.65
N ASP A 300 -0.16 -12.60 -10.04
CA ASP A 300 0.33 -13.97 -10.09
C ASP A 300 -0.39 -14.91 -9.12
N LEU A 301 -1.22 -14.37 -8.23
CA LEU A 301 -2.05 -15.20 -7.37
C LEU A 301 -3.10 -15.96 -8.20
N SER A 302 -3.43 -17.16 -7.76
CA SER A 302 -4.47 -17.94 -8.45
C SER A 302 -5.85 -17.31 -8.29
N GLU A 303 -6.69 -17.46 -9.31
CA GLU A 303 -8.06 -16.95 -9.29
C GLU A 303 -8.85 -17.46 -8.08
N ASP A 304 -8.74 -18.77 -7.79
CA ASP A 304 -9.45 -19.39 -6.68
C ASP A 304 -9.01 -18.84 -5.31
N LEU A 305 -7.71 -18.61 -5.11
CA LEU A 305 -7.22 -18.06 -3.87
C LEU A 305 -7.75 -16.63 -3.65
N VAL A 306 -7.66 -15.79 -4.67
CA VAL A 306 -8.15 -14.40 -4.54
C VAL A 306 -9.67 -14.35 -4.42
N TYR A 307 -10.40 -15.26 -5.07
CA TYR A 307 -11.83 -15.42 -4.84
C TYR A 307 -12.13 -15.75 -3.37
N GLN A 308 -11.41 -16.71 -2.79
CA GLN A 308 -11.59 -17.10 -1.38
C GLN A 308 -11.21 -15.96 -0.42
N LEU A 309 -10.13 -15.23 -0.68
CA LEU A 309 -9.75 -14.04 0.09
C LEU A 309 -10.83 -12.97 0.04
N THR A 310 -11.35 -12.68 -1.15
CA THR A 310 -12.43 -11.69 -1.33
C THR A 310 -13.69 -12.11 -0.59
N ARG A 311 -14.07 -13.38 -0.73
CA ARG A 311 -15.22 -13.95 -0.02
C ARG A 311 -15.04 -13.89 1.50
N ALA A 312 -13.89 -14.30 2.01
CA ALA A 312 -13.59 -14.27 3.44
C ALA A 312 -13.64 -12.83 3.98
N PHE A 313 -13.08 -11.87 3.24
CA PHE A 313 -13.12 -10.45 3.61
C PHE A 313 -14.56 -9.97 3.83
N PHE A 314 -15.44 -10.15 2.84
CA PHE A 314 -16.81 -9.66 2.94
C PHE A 314 -17.68 -10.45 3.92
N GLN A 315 -17.39 -11.73 4.13
CA GLN A 315 -18.05 -12.52 5.20
C GLN A 315 -17.68 -12.01 6.60
N GLN A 316 -16.45 -11.54 6.79
CA GLN A 316 -15.98 -11.02 8.07
C GLN A 316 -16.26 -9.52 8.27
N LEU A 317 -16.55 -8.78 7.20
CA LEU A 317 -16.74 -7.34 7.24
C LEU A 317 -17.79 -6.87 8.27
N PRO A 318 -18.97 -7.51 8.45
CA PRO A 318 -19.91 -7.07 9.48
C PRO A 318 -19.39 -7.21 10.91
N ALA A 319 -18.51 -8.17 11.18
CA ALA A 319 -17.86 -8.31 12.47
C ALA A 319 -16.75 -7.25 12.64
N MET A 320 -15.94 -7.04 11.63
CA MET A 320 -14.90 -6.01 11.62
C MET A 320 -15.48 -4.60 11.80
N ALA A 321 -16.63 -4.31 11.18
CA ALA A 321 -17.31 -3.02 11.27
C ALA A 321 -17.80 -2.67 12.70
N ARG A 322 -17.97 -3.67 13.56
CA ARG A 322 -18.30 -3.45 14.98
C ARG A 322 -17.08 -3.14 15.83
N GLU A 323 -15.90 -3.54 15.37
CA GLU A 323 -14.65 -3.43 16.13
C GLU A 323 -13.77 -2.27 15.59
N HIS A 324 -13.93 -1.90 14.33
CA HIS A 324 -13.12 -0.91 13.62
C HIS A 324 -14.01 0.08 12.89
N GLY A 325 -13.93 1.35 13.28
CA GLY A 325 -14.74 2.42 12.68
C GLY A 325 -14.50 2.58 11.17
N GLU A 326 -13.27 2.38 10.71
CA GLU A 326 -12.92 2.41 9.28
C GLU A 326 -13.56 1.27 8.50
N ALA A 327 -13.70 0.09 9.10
CA ALA A 327 -14.39 -1.03 8.45
C ALA A 327 -15.89 -0.77 8.25
N ALA A 328 -16.51 0.02 9.14
CA ALA A 328 -17.90 0.44 9.01
C ALA A 328 -18.16 1.39 7.82
N LEU A 329 -17.08 1.99 7.27
CA LEU A 329 -17.14 2.88 6.10
C LEU A 329 -16.99 2.13 4.77
N ILE A 330 -16.74 0.82 4.80
CA ILE A 330 -16.58 0.02 3.58
C ILE A 330 -17.96 -0.29 3.01
N ASP A 331 -18.18 0.20 1.80
CA ASP A 331 -19.39 -0.10 1.03
C ASP A 331 -19.12 -1.28 0.07
N PRO A 332 -19.73 -2.45 0.29
CA PRO A 332 -19.54 -3.62 -0.58
C PRO A 332 -19.92 -3.36 -2.04
N GLU A 333 -20.88 -2.47 -2.32
CA GLU A 333 -21.31 -2.16 -3.68
C GLU A 333 -20.31 -1.28 -4.42
N GLN A 334 -19.55 -0.46 -3.70
CA GLN A 334 -18.48 0.37 -4.26
C GLN A 334 -17.12 -0.33 -4.29
N ALA A 335 -16.99 -1.45 -3.58
CA ALA A 335 -15.72 -2.16 -3.45
C ALA A 335 -15.07 -2.59 -4.79
N PRO A 336 -15.79 -2.93 -5.88
CA PRO A 336 -15.18 -3.22 -7.18
C PRO A 336 -14.75 -1.98 -7.96
N ALA A 337 -15.10 -0.76 -7.56
CA ALA A 337 -14.86 0.48 -8.32
C ALA A 337 -13.40 1.00 -8.19
N ALA A 338 -12.44 0.09 -8.17
CA ALA A 338 -11.03 0.42 -8.04
C ALA A 338 -10.48 1.12 -9.31
N PRO A 339 -9.51 2.04 -9.17
CA PRO A 339 -8.93 2.78 -10.30
C PRO A 339 -7.91 1.96 -11.11
N ILE A 340 -7.63 0.73 -10.72
CA ILE A 340 -6.81 -0.26 -11.44
C ILE A 340 -7.62 -1.54 -11.66
N PRO A 341 -7.22 -2.43 -12.60
CA PRO A 341 -7.97 -3.65 -12.85
C PRO A 341 -8.12 -4.52 -11.59
N LEU A 342 -9.31 -5.08 -11.44
CA LEU A 342 -9.57 -6.11 -10.43
C LEU A 342 -8.78 -7.38 -10.77
N HIS A 343 -8.42 -8.15 -9.74
CA HIS A 343 -7.96 -9.52 -9.92
C HIS A 343 -9.13 -10.41 -10.41
N ALA A 344 -8.85 -11.41 -11.25
CA ALA A 344 -9.88 -12.28 -11.82
C ALA A 344 -10.76 -12.93 -10.74
N GLY A 345 -10.15 -13.39 -9.64
CA GLY A 345 -10.86 -13.98 -8.50
C GLY A 345 -11.79 -13.00 -7.78
N ALA A 346 -11.34 -11.76 -7.58
CA ALA A 346 -12.19 -10.71 -7.02
C ALA A 346 -13.35 -10.36 -7.96
N ALA A 347 -13.06 -10.19 -9.25
CA ALA A 347 -14.08 -9.91 -10.25
C ALA A 347 -15.12 -11.05 -10.34
N ARG A 348 -14.71 -12.32 -10.21
CA ARG A 348 -15.63 -13.46 -10.14
C ARG A 348 -16.56 -13.37 -8.93
N TYR A 349 -16.03 -13.08 -7.76
CA TYR A 349 -16.82 -12.89 -6.55
C TYR A 349 -17.89 -11.80 -6.72
N TYR A 350 -17.51 -10.64 -7.27
CA TYR A 350 -18.45 -9.54 -7.46
C TYR A 350 -19.50 -9.84 -8.51
N ARG A 351 -19.17 -10.56 -9.60
CA ARG A 351 -20.18 -11.01 -10.59
C ARG A 351 -21.18 -11.97 -9.98
N GLU A 352 -20.74 -12.95 -9.18
CA GLU A 352 -21.62 -13.90 -8.49
C GLU A 352 -22.58 -13.23 -7.48
N ARG A 353 -22.26 -12.02 -7.05
CA ARG A 353 -23.06 -11.20 -6.15
C ARG A 353 -23.87 -10.12 -6.88
N GLU A 354 -23.84 -10.10 -8.21
CA GLU A 354 -24.52 -9.11 -9.06
C GLU A 354 -24.11 -7.65 -8.81
N ILE A 355 -22.95 -7.44 -8.15
CA ILE A 355 -22.38 -6.12 -7.87
C ILE A 355 -21.63 -5.60 -9.10
N LEU A 356 -20.98 -6.48 -9.86
CA LEU A 356 -20.26 -6.18 -11.10
C LEU A 356 -21.02 -6.82 -12.27
N ARG A 357 -21.44 -5.99 -13.24
CA ARG A 357 -22.12 -6.42 -14.46
C ARG A 357 -21.15 -6.64 -15.62
#